data_61d13b00f2fd067e71fb357b45d6894a
#
_entry.id   61d13b00f2fd067e71fb357b45d6894a
#
_cell.length_a   1.000
_cell.length_b   1.000
_cell.length_c   1.000
_cell.angle_alpha   90.00
_cell.angle_beta   90.00
_cell.angle_gamma   90.00
#
_symmetry.space_group_name_H-M   'P 1'
#
loop_
_entity.id
_entity.type
_entity.pdbx_description
1 polymer ?
#
loop_
_entity_poly.entity_id
_entity_poly.type
_entity_poly.pdbx_seq_one_letter_code
_entity_poly.pdbx_strand_id
1 'polypeptide(L)'
;MTQELATVNAHVSGDGDHAPRTGISRAEELRLRFADAWGEMSASWGVAPAIGRVHAYLMLRNEPLTEREIREALGLSHRAASLALTDAEAWGIVERVSEPRRVGRRGPAGTAYVAVGDHWQWFTRVIAERKVREGDPIVKVIDRTASEAADLAATHPTDTELAALRDWLVAFNAFVRLFDRAVALIPKLEPRELERGMRLLGQVPDDTVLRLVHLLGGLPDDDVLELVDALSRLSPTAARRATKLMSGVVRTVSR
;
A
#
# COMPACT_ATOMS: atom_id res chain seq x y z
N MET A 1 27.57 -3.64 23.13
CA MET A 1 26.12 -3.90 22.93
C MET A 1 25.85 -4.00 21.43
N THR A 2 26.33 -5.07 20.81
CA THR A 2 26.27 -5.24 19.34
C THR A 2 26.16 -6.74 19.03
N GLN A 3 25.01 -7.39 19.42
CA GLN A 3 24.82 -8.83 19.13
C GLN A 3 23.35 -9.30 19.26
N GLU A 4 22.37 -8.51 18.88
CA GLU A 4 20.94 -8.91 19.00
C GLU A 4 20.05 -8.60 17.80
N LEU A 5 20.61 -8.31 16.62
CA LEU A 5 19.83 -8.10 15.38
C LEU A 5 20.01 -9.19 14.31
N ALA A 6 20.61 -10.33 14.66
CA ALA A 6 20.90 -11.39 13.70
C ALA A 6 19.96 -12.63 13.79
N THR A 7 18.82 -12.55 14.48
CA THR A 7 17.99 -13.74 14.75
C THR A 7 16.54 -13.64 14.30
N VAL A 8 16.20 -12.79 13.36
CA VAL A 8 14.82 -12.70 12.80
C VAL A 8 14.65 -13.39 11.43
N ASN A 9 15.72 -13.94 10.86
CA ASN A 9 15.66 -14.53 9.52
C ASN A 9 15.72 -16.08 9.48
N ALA A 10 15.27 -16.76 10.53
CA ALA A 10 15.28 -18.23 10.58
C ALA A 10 13.99 -18.78 11.19
N HIS A 11 12.84 -18.58 10.56
CA HIS A 11 11.65 -19.43 10.77
C HIS A 11 10.62 -19.22 9.67
N VAL A 12 10.99 -19.45 8.42
CA VAL A 12 10.06 -19.81 7.35
C VAL A 12 10.52 -21.15 6.78
N SER A 13 10.47 -22.17 7.61
CA SER A 13 10.58 -23.57 7.20
C SER A 13 9.38 -24.31 7.76
N GLY A 14 8.20 -23.96 7.24
CA GLY A 14 7.00 -24.77 7.32
C GLY A 14 6.79 -25.39 5.94
N ASP A 15 7.61 -26.37 5.60
CA ASP A 15 7.36 -27.30 4.50
C ASP A 15 6.14 -28.15 4.91
N GLY A 16 4.96 -27.54 4.82
CA GLY A 16 3.69 -28.23 4.92
C GLY A 16 3.56 -29.11 3.69
N ASP A 17 3.87 -30.39 3.87
CA ASP A 17 3.64 -31.48 2.93
C ASP A 17 2.17 -31.47 2.45
N HIS A 18 1.87 -30.59 1.47
CA HIS A 18 0.61 -30.58 0.76
C HIS A 18 0.72 -31.63 -0.34
N ALA A 19 0.21 -32.83 -0.06
CA ALA A 19 0.05 -33.88 -1.05
C ALA A 19 -0.55 -33.31 -2.34
N PRO A 20 0.00 -33.62 -3.53
CA PRO A 20 -0.48 -33.07 -4.79
C PRO A 20 -1.95 -33.46 -4.98
N ARG A 21 -2.81 -32.47 -5.16
CA ARG A 21 -4.22 -32.67 -5.52
C ARG A 21 -4.24 -33.34 -6.89
N THR A 22 -4.54 -34.65 -6.92
CA THR A 22 -4.55 -35.47 -8.12
C THR A 22 -5.54 -34.88 -9.13
N GLY A 23 -5.06 -34.43 -10.30
CA GLY A 23 -5.88 -33.99 -11.42
C GLY A 23 -5.85 -32.51 -11.78
N ILE A 24 -5.16 -31.65 -11.00
CA ILE A 24 -4.99 -30.22 -11.36
C ILE A 24 -3.61 -29.96 -11.97
N SER A 25 -3.50 -28.92 -12.80
CA SER A 25 -2.20 -28.53 -13.37
C SER A 25 -1.28 -27.94 -12.30
N ARG A 26 0.05 -28.07 -12.49
CA ARG A 26 1.05 -27.44 -11.61
C ARG A 26 0.85 -25.93 -11.48
N ALA A 27 0.42 -25.27 -12.55
CA ALA A 27 0.13 -23.83 -12.54
C ALA A 27 -1.07 -23.53 -11.62
N GLU A 28 -2.10 -24.36 -11.65
CA GLU A 28 -3.28 -24.20 -10.79
C GLU A 28 -2.93 -24.46 -9.32
N GLU A 29 -2.12 -25.45 -9.06
CA GLU A 29 -1.61 -25.72 -7.71
C GLU A 29 -0.83 -24.50 -7.14
N LEU A 30 0.01 -23.87 -7.96
CA LEU A 30 0.73 -22.64 -7.56
C LEU A 30 -0.23 -21.49 -7.29
N ARG A 31 -1.27 -21.31 -8.14
CA ARG A 31 -2.28 -20.27 -7.92
C ARG A 31 -3.00 -20.46 -6.59
N LEU A 32 -3.40 -21.68 -6.29
CA LEU A 32 -4.11 -21.99 -5.04
C LEU A 32 -3.23 -21.78 -3.80
N ARG A 33 -1.99 -22.24 -3.84
CA ARG A 33 -1.02 -21.99 -2.74
C ARG A 33 -0.77 -20.50 -2.52
N PHE A 34 -0.60 -19.75 -3.59
CA PHE A 34 -0.44 -18.30 -3.48
C PHE A 34 -1.71 -17.63 -2.93
N ALA A 35 -2.89 -18.04 -3.39
CA ALA A 35 -4.16 -17.51 -2.88
C ALA A 35 -4.33 -17.80 -1.38
N ASP A 36 -3.94 -18.98 -0.91
CA ASP A 36 -3.99 -19.35 0.51
C ASP A 36 -3.03 -18.47 1.34
N ALA A 37 -1.77 -18.35 0.92
CA ALA A 37 -0.78 -17.50 1.60
C ALA A 37 -1.20 -16.01 1.60
N TRP A 38 -1.80 -15.53 0.51
CA TRP A 38 -2.31 -14.17 0.41
C TRP A 38 -3.51 -13.93 1.35
N GLY A 39 -4.36 -14.95 1.51
CA GLY A 39 -5.44 -14.92 2.49
C GLY A 39 -4.94 -14.83 3.93
N GLU A 40 -3.92 -15.60 4.29
CA GLU A 40 -3.28 -15.54 5.61
C GLU A 40 -2.65 -14.18 5.88
N MET A 41 -1.92 -13.64 4.91
CA MET A 41 -1.38 -12.28 4.99
C MET A 41 -2.51 -11.25 5.17
N SER A 42 -3.60 -11.36 4.42
CA SER A 42 -4.76 -10.46 4.55
C SER A 42 -5.36 -10.50 5.95
N ALA A 43 -5.43 -11.69 6.57
CA ALA A 43 -5.91 -11.86 7.94
C ALA A 43 -5.04 -11.11 8.96
N SER A 44 -3.73 -11.15 8.81
CA SER A 44 -2.81 -10.41 9.69
C SER A 44 -2.99 -8.89 9.60
N TRP A 45 -3.61 -8.42 8.52
CA TRP A 45 -3.97 -7.02 8.29
C TRP A 45 -5.45 -6.70 8.60
N GLY A 46 -6.15 -7.62 9.26
CA GLY A 46 -7.56 -7.43 9.64
C GLY A 46 -8.56 -7.56 8.49
N VAL A 47 -8.15 -8.09 7.33
CA VAL A 47 -9.03 -8.36 6.19
C VAL A 47 -9.41 -9.85 6.20
N ALA A 48 -10.68 -10.16 6.00
CA ALA A 48 -11.13 -11.55 6.00
C ALA A 48 -10.35 -12.40 4.97
N PRO A 49 -9.80 -13.57 5.35
CA PRO A 49 -8.97 -14.40 4.46
C PRO A 49 -9.61 -14.73 3.12
N ALA A 50 -10.92 -14.91 3.10
CA ALA A 50 -11.65 -15.21 1.87
C ALA A 50 -11.56 -14.08 0.83
N ILE A 51 -11.52 -12.82 1.26
CA ILE A 51 -11.36 -11.66 0.38
C ILE A 51 -9.97 -11.71 -0.28
N GLY A 52 -8.92 -11.90 0.53
CA GLY A 52 -7.55 -12.04 0.03
C GLY A 52 -7.40 -13.20 -0.96
N ARG A 53 -7.95 -14.38 -0.61
CA ARG A 53 -7.91 -15.57 -1.47
C ARG A 53 -8.60 -15.34 -2.82
N VAL A 54 -9.79 -14.76 -2.81
CA VAL A 54 -10.56 -14.44 -4.02
C VAL A 54 -9.80 -13.45 -4.90
N HIS A 55 -9.29 -12.37 -4.31
CA HIS A 55 -8.53 -11.35 -5.03
C HIS A 55 -7.26 -11.92 -5.66
N ALA A 56 -6.44 -12.64 -4.87
CA ALA A 56 -5.20 -13.25 -5.35
C ALA A 56 -5.44 -14.27 -6.48
N TYR A 57 -6.48 -15.08 -6.35
CA TYR A 57 -6.82 -16.05 -7.37
C TYR A 57 -7.23 -15.38 -8.69
N LEU A 58 -8.09 -14.35 -8.63
CA LEU A 58 -8.49 -13.58 -9.81
C LEU A 58 -7.29 -12.85 -10.45
N MET A 59 -6.38 -12.27 -9.66
CA MET A 59 -5.15 -11.66 -10.20
C MET A 59 -4.32 -12.65 -11.01
N LEU A 60 -4.13 -13.87 -10.47
CA LEU A 60 -3.28 -14.89 -11.11
C LEU A 60 -3.96 -15.58 -12.29
N ARG A 61 -5.29 -15.59 -12.32
CA ARG A 61 -6.05 -16.11 -13.47
C ARG A 61 -6.06 -15.11 -14.62
N ASN A 62 -6.12 -13.83 -14.31
CA ASN A 62 -6.17 -12.74 -15.29
C ASN A 62 -7.23 -12.93 -16.39
N GLU A 63 -8.35 -13.53 -16.02
CA GLU A 63 -9.50 -13.79 -16.89
C GLU A 63 -10.80 -13.71 -16.09
N PRO A 64 -11.94 -13.38 -16.73
CA PRO A 64 -13.23 -13.38 -16.07
C PRO A 64 -13.63 -14.76 -15.58
N LEU A 65 -13.97 -14.89 -14.30
CA LEU A 65 -14.46 -16.11 -13.67
C LEU A 65 -15.83 -15.87 -13.02
N THR A 66 -16.72 -16.85 -13.15
CA THR A 66 -18.01 -16.83 -12.44
C THR A 66 -17.79 -17.10 -10.94
N GLU A 67 -18.75 -16.68 -10.11
CA GLU A 67 -18.73 -17.00 -8.66
C GLU A 67 -18.57 -18.52 -8.45
N ARG A 68 -19.24 -19.32 -9.25
CA ARG A 68 -19.15 -20.79 -9.17
C ARG A 68 -17.72 -21.29 -9.40
N GLU A 69 -17.04 -20.81 -10.43
CA GLU A 69 -15.67 -21.21 -10.76
C GLU A 69 -14.70 -20.82 -9.64
N ILE A 70 -14.84 -19.60 -9.12
CA ILE A 70 -14.03 -19.11 -7.97
C ILE A 70 -14.29 -19.96 -6.73
N ARG A 71 -15.55 -20.21 -6.43
CA ARG A 71 -15.97 -20.99 -5.27
C ARG A 71 -15.45 -22.44 -5.32
N GLU A 72 -15.60 -23.09 -6.47
CA GLU A 72 -15.15 -24.47 -6.66
C GLU A 72 -13.60 -24.56 -6.58
N ALA A 73 -12.88 -23.63 -7.20
CA ALA A 73 -11.41 -23.60 -7.16
C ALA A 73 -10.87 -23.39 -5.74
N LEU A 74 -11.45 -22.44 -5.00
CA LEU A 74 -10.98 -22.07 -3.66
C LEU A 74 -11.58 -22.93 -2.54
N GLY A 75 -12.49 -23.85 -2.85
CA GLY A 75 -13.18 -24.67 -1.85
C GLY A 75 -14.04 -23.86 -0.87
N LEU A 76 -14.61 -22.74 -1.33
CA LEU A 76 -15.46 -21.89 -0.51
C LEU A 76 -16.93 -22.36 -0.56
N SER A 77 -17.69 -22.05 0.51
CA SER A 77 -19.15 -22.15 0.43
C SER A 77 -19.71 -21.02 -0.45
N HIS A 78 -20.91 -21.20 -1.00
CA HIS A 78 -21.59 -20.14 -1.77
C HIS A 78 -21.68 -18.83 -1.00
N ARG A 79 -22.08 -18.90 0.28
CA ARG A 79 -22.17 -17.70 1.15
C ARG A 79 -20.81 -17.02 1.31
N ALA A 80 -19.74 -17.79 1.55
CA ALA A 80 -18.40 -17.24 1.76
C ALA A 80 -17.86 -16.58 0.47
N ALA A 81 -18.06 -17.23 -0.69
CA ALA A 81 -17.65 -16.68 -1.97
C ALA A 81 -18.42 -15.40 -2.32
N SER A 82 -19.75 -15.42 -2.18
CA SER A 82 -20.60 -14.26 -2.45
C SER A 82 -20.25 -13.07 -1.56
N LEU A 83 -20.03 -13.28 -0.25
CA LEU A 83 -19.64 -12.22 0.68
C LEU A 83 -18.25 -11.68 0.33
N ALA A 84 -17.28 -12.56 0.10
CA ALA A 84 -15.92 -12.14 -0.25
C ALA A 84 -15.87 -11.34 -1.57
N LEU A 85 -16.66 -11.72 -2.57
CA LEU A 85 -16.79 -10.98 -3.82
C LEU A 85 -17.43 -9.60 -3.61
N THR A 86 -18.51 -9.53 -2.83
CA THR A 86 -19.18 -8.26 -2.49
C THR A 86 -18.21 -7.31 -1.77
N ASP A 87 -17.47 -7.82 -0.80
CA ASP A 87 -16.49 -7.02 -0.06
C ASP A 87 -15.32 -6.60 -0.97
N ALA A 88 -14.80 -7.51 -1.82
CA ALA A 88 -13.73 -7.19 -2.76
C ALA A 88 -14.16 -6.12 -3.80
N GLU A 89 -15.43 -6.13 -4.22
CA GLU A 89 -16.01 -5.05 -5.04
C GLU A 89 -16.09 -3.72 -4.27
N ALA A 90 -16.53 -3.76 -3.00
CA ALA A 90 -16.58 -2.57 -2.14
C ALA A 90 -15.19 -1.98 -1.87
N TRP A 91 -14.14 -2.80 -1.88
CA TRP A 91 -12.74 -2.34 -1.84
C TRP A 91 -12.23 -1.85 -3.22
N GLY A 92 -13.00 -2.03 -4.28
CA GLY A 92 -12.60 -1.67 -5.63
C GLY A 92 -11.45 -2.51 -6.20
N ILE A 93 -11.17 -3.69 -5.64
CA ILE A 93 -10.10 -4.60 -6.09
C ILE A 93 -10.59 -5.71 -7.01
N VAL A 94 -11.91 -5.89 -7.10
CA VAL A 94 -12.61 -6.78 -8.02
C VAL A 94 -13.75 -6.01 -8.68
N GLU A 95 -14.04 -6.32 -9.93
CA GLU A 95 -15.19 -5.75 -10.63
C GLU A 95 -16.02 -6.83 -11.33
N ARG A 96 -17.31 -6.54 -11.46
CA ARG A 96 -18.25 -7.39 -12.22
C ARG A 96 -18.15 -7.08 -13.69
N VAL A 97 -18.12 -8.15 -14.48
CA VAL A 97 -18.17 -8.09 -15.93
C VAL A 97 -19.21 -9.09 -16.46
N SER A 98 -19.62 -8.91 -17.70
CA SER A 98 -20.46 -9.92 -18.36
C SER A 98 -19.66 -11.20 -18.54
N GLU A 99 -20.26 -12.35 -18.20
CA GLU A 99 -19.64 -13.66 -18.48
C GLU A 99 -19.31 -13.78 -19.98
N PRO A 100 -18.07 -14.13 -20.35
CA PRO A 100 -17.73 -14.38 -21.75
C PRO A 100 -18.63 -15.46 -22.32
N ARG A 101 -19.24 -15.22 -23.50
CA ARG A 101 -20.10 -16.20 -24.18
C ARG A 101 -19.28 -17.43 -24.54
N ARG A 102 -19.59 -18.55 -23.91
CA ARG A 102 -19.04 -19.85 -24.29
C ARG A 102 -19.85 -20.40 -25.47
N VAL A 103 -19.15 -20.94 -26.46
CA VAL A 103 -19.77 -21.56 -27.63
C VAL A 103 -20.74 -22.67 -27.18
N GLY A 104 -22.01 -22.62 -27.63
CA GLY A 104 -23.03 -23.62 -27.31
C GLY A 104 -23.95 -23.33 -26.12
N ARG A 105 -23.70 -22.27 -25.34
CA ARG A 105 -24.59 -21.90 -24.23
C ARG A 105 -25.69 -20.93 -24.70
N ARG A 106 -26.95 -21.35 -24.56
CA ARG A 106 -28.14 -20.51 -24.81
C ARG A 106 -28.56 -19.85 -23.49
N GLY A 107 -28.86 -18.56 -23.53
CA GLY A 107 -29.34 -17.80 -22.37
C GLY A 107 -28.70 -16.43 -22.26
N PRO A 108 -29.17 -15.58 -21.32
CA PRO A 108 -28.54 -14.30 -21.03
C PRO A 108 -27.12 -14.51 -20.52
N ALA A 109 -26.22 -13.55 -20.77
CA ALA A 109 -24.87 -13.58 -20.22
C ALA A 109 -24.95 -13.57 -18.68
N GLY A 110 -24.22 -14.49 -18.06
CA GLY A 110 -24.07 -14.52 -16.59
C GLY A 110 -23.16 -13.38 -16.09
N THR A 111 -22.97 -13.36 -14.80
CA THR A 111 -22.02 -12.46 -14.13
C THR A 111 -20.69 -13.17 -13.91
N ALA A 112 -19.61 -12.52 -14.27
CA ALA A 112 -18.25 -12.94 -13.97
C ALA A 112 -17.51 -11.81 -13.22
N TYR A 113 -16.37 -12.14 -12.66
CA TYR A 113 -15.56 -11.24 -11.84
C TYR A 113 -14.13 -11.24 -12.34
N VAL A 114 -13.48 -10.08 -12.32
CA VAL A 114 -12.07 -9.92 -12.65
C VAL A 114 -11.39 -9.10 -11.55
N ALA A 115 -10.10 -9.35 -11.34
CA ALA A 115 -9.30 -8.45 -10.52
C ALA A 115 -9.13 -7.11 -11.27
N VAL A 116 -9.20 -6.02 -10.54
CA VAL A 116 -9.09 -4.68 -11.13
C VAL A 116 -7.63 -4.32 -11.38
N GLY A 117 -7.34 -4.01 -12.63
CA GLY A 117 -6.09 -3.40 -13.04
C GLY A 117 -4.83 -4.26 -12.78
N ASP A 118 -3.70 -3.57 -12.81
CA ASP A 118 -2.40 -4.14 -12.42
C ASP A 118 -2.15 -3.99 -10.90
N HIS A 119 -1.02 -4.54 -10.44
CA HIS A 119 -0.64 -4.52 -9.02
C HIS A 119 -0.47 -3.10 -8.45
N TRP A 120 -0.13 -2.10 -9.24
CA TRP A 120 -0.03 -0.71 -8.78
C TRP A 120 -1.39 -0.06 -8.62
N GLN A 121 -2.33 -0.38 -9.51
CA GLN A 121 -3.70 0.14 -9.44
C GLN A 121 -4.44 -0.40 -8.20
N TRP A 122 -4.42 -1.72 -7.96
CA TRP A 122 -5.06 -2.24 -6.77
C TRP A 122 -4.37 -1.76 -5.48
N PHE A 123 -3.03 -1.63 -5.48
CA PHE A 123 -2.29 -1.12 -4.33
C PHE A 123 -2.74 0.29 -3.94
N THR A 124 -2.80 1.21 -4.91
CA THR A 124 -3.26 2.59 -4.65
C THR A 124 -4.71 2.63 -4.15
N ARG A 125 -5.58 1.75 -4.66
CA ARG A 125 -6.98 1.64 -4.20
C ARG A 125 -7.07 1.12 -2.77
N VAL A 126 -6.33 0.08 -2.44
CA VAL A 126 -6.28 -0.44 -1.06
C VAL A 126 -5.79 0.62 -0.08
N ILE A 127 -4.74 1.36 -0.42
CA ILE A 127 -4.25 2.47 0.42
C ILE A 127 -5.32 3.56 0.59
N ALA A 128 -5.98 3.96 -0.49
CA ALA A 128 -7.05 4.95 -0.42
C ALA A 128 -8.22 4.50 0.47
N GLU A 129 -8.67 3.27 0.31
CA GLU A 129 -9.78 2.70 1.08
C GLU A 129 -9.43 2.54 2.57
N ARG A 130 -8.22 2.06 2.89
CA ARG A 130 -7.73 2.00 4.27
C ARG A 130 -7.62 3.38 4.91
N LYS A 131 -7.15 4.37 4.16
CA LYS A 131 -7.12 5.75 4.66
C LYS A 131 -8.50 6.20 5.11
N VAL A 132 -9.53 6.01 4.28
CA VAL A 132 -10.90 6.42 4.60
C VAL A 132 -11.49 5.62 5.78
N ARG A 133 -11.28 4.31 5.80
CA ARG A 133 -11.90 3.42 6.80
C ARG A 133 -11.21 3.45 8.15
N GLU A 134 -9.89 3.52 8.15
CA GLU A 134 -9.06 3.35 9.35
C GLU A 134 -8.32 4.63 9.72
N GLY A 135 -7.66 5.28 8.76
CA GLY A 135 -6.83 6.46 8.98
C GLY A 135 -7.63 7.70 9.39
N ASP A 136 -8.61 8.09 8.58
CA ASP A 136 -9.39 9.32 8.82
C ASP A 136 -10.13 9.32 10.17
N PRO A 137 -10.74 8.23 10.65
CA PRO A 137 -11.32 8.18 11.98
C PRO A 137 -10.30 8.37 13.11
N ILE A 138 -9.11 7.76 12.97
CA ILE A 138 -8.03 7.89 13.97
C ILE A 138 -7.52 9.33 14.02
N VAL A 139 -7.24 9.94 12.87
CA VAL A 139 -6.82 11.34 12.77
C VAL A 139 -7.82 12.27 13.45
N LYS A 140 -9.12 12.09 13.20
CA LYS A 140 -10.18 12.88 13.83
C LYS A 140 -10.22 12.76 15.37
N VAL A 141 -9.95 11.56 15.89
CA VAL A 141 -9.89 11.35 17.35
C VAL A 141 -8.69 12.10 17.93
N ILE A 142 -7.52 11.96 17.31
CA ILE A 142 -6.30 12.61 17.77
C ILE A 142 -6.43 14.13 17.70
N ASP A 143 -6.95 14.68 16.60
CA ASP A 143 -7.22 16.12 16.44
C ASP A 143 -8.10 16.65 17.56
N ARG A 144 -9.20 15.99 17.82
CA ARG A 144 -10.15 16.39 18.87
C ARG A 144 -9.50 16.35 20.25
N THR A 145 -8.79 15.27 20.58
CA THR A 145 -8.14 15.12 21.87
C THR A 145 -7.04 16.17 22.08
N ALA A 146 -6.29 16.50 21.03
CA ALA A 146 -5.28 17.56 21.09
C ALA A 146 -5.92 18.95 21.31
N SER A 147 -7.06 19.23 20.64
CA SER A 147 -7.81 20.47 20.86
C SER A 147 -8.38 20.56 22.27
N GLU A 148 -8.99 19.49 22.78
CA GLU A 148 -9.48 19.43 24.15
C GLU A 148 -8.38 19.69 25.18
N ALA A 149 -7.21 19.07 25.01
CA ALA A 149 -6.07 19.28 25.91
C ALA A 149 -5.57 20.74 25.86
N ALA A 150 -5.57 21.37 24.68
CA ALA A 150 -5.20 22.75 24.54
C ALA A 150 -6.19 23.70 25.27
N ASP A 151 -7.49 23.48 25.11
CA ASP A 151 -8.53 24.28 25.76
C ASP A 151 -8.50 24.12 27.30
N LEU A 152 -8.31 22.89 27.78
CA LEU A 152 -8.19 22.60 29.22
C LEU A 152 -6.92 23.25 29.80
N ALA A 153 -5.78 23.14 29.13
CA ALA A 153 -4.54 23.78 29.58
C ALA A 153 -4.65 25.31 29.62
N ALA A 154 -5.39 25.91 28.68
CA ALA A 154 -5.63 27.34 28.68
C ALA A 154 -6.49 27.80 29.88
N THR A 155 -7.44 26.97 30.30
CA THR A 155 -8.32 27.26 31.47
C THR A 155 -7.68 26.93 32.81
N HIS A 156 -6.63 26.08 32.82
CA HIS A 156 -5.92 25.65 34.04
C HIS A 156 -4.41 25.91 33.92
N PRO A 157 -3.96 27.14 33.84
CA PRO A 157 -2.58 27.49 33.48
C PRO A 157 -1.52 27.06 34.53
N THR A 158 -1.93 26.73 35.74
CA THR A 158 -1.03 26.24 36.81
C THR A 158 -0.90 24.72 36.85
N ASP A 159 -1.70 24.00 36.07
CA ASP A 159 -1.65 22.53 35.98
C ASP A 159 -0.50 22.11 35.04
N THR A 160 0.61 21.68 35.63
CA THR A 160 1.81 21.28 34.91
C THR A 160 1.65 19.92 34.19
N GLU A 161 0.84 19.03 34.73
CA GLU A 161 0.55 17.73 34.11
C GLU A 161 -0.27 17.92 32.83
N LEU A 162 -1.28 18.77 32.89
CA LEU A 162 -2.13 19.10 31.76
C LEU A 162 -1.35 19.85 30.67
N ALA A 163 -0.42 20.76 31.06
CA ALA A 163 0.46 21.43 30.12
C ALA A 163 1.39 20.44 29.38
N ALA A 164 1.98 19.49 30.11
CA ALA A 164 2.84 18.45 29.50
C ALA A 164 2.04 17.53 28.58
N LEU A 165 0.82 17.15 28.95
CA LEU A 165 -0.08 16.34 28.11
C LEU A 165 -0.45 17.06 26.81
N ARG A 166 -0.81 18.34 26.89
CA ARG A 166 -1.07 19.20 25.72
C ARG A 166 0.12 19.22 24.79
N ASP A 167 1.32 19.48 25.30
CA ASP A 167 2.54 19.61 24.47
C ASP A 167 2.83 18.29 23.74
N TRP A 168 2.68 17.17 24.44
CA TRP A 168 2.84 15.85 23.83
C TRP A 168 1.78 15.59 22.74
N LEU A 169 0.51 15.87 23.02
CA LEU A 169 -0.57 15.66 22.06
C LEU A 169 -0.44 16.56 20.83
N VAL A 170 0.00 17.80 20.99
CA VAL A 170 0.27 18.72 19.87
C VAL A 170 1.38 18.17 18.98
N ALA A 171 2.50 17.74 19.57
CA ALA A 171 3.60 17.13 18.81
C ALA A 171 3.19 15.83 18.11
N PHE A 172 2.44 14.96 18.81
CA PHE A 172 1.95 13.71 18.23
C PHE A 172 0.94 13.97 17.11
N ASN A 173 0.05 14.93 17.26
CA ASN A 173 -0.90 15.30 16.21
C ASN A 173 -0.17 15.83 14.96
N ALA A 174 0.86 16.66 15.13
CA ALA A 174 1.68 17.13 14.02
C ALA A 174 2.34 15.95 13.24
N PHE A 175 2.90 14.99 13.96
CA PHE A 175 3.45 13.76 13.38
C PHE A 175 2.38 12.96 12.60
N VAL A 176 1.23 12.73 13.22
CA VAL A 176 0.12 11.96 12.59
C VAL A 176 -0.39 12.66 11.33
N ARG A 177 -0.54 13.98 11.35
CA ARG A 177 -0.95 14.76 10.17
C ARG A 177 0.08 14.72 9.05
N LEU A 178 1.38 14.74 9.38
CA LEU A 178 2.44 14.58 8.38
C LEU A 178 2.37 13.20 7.73
N PHE A 179 2.21 12.15 8.52
CA PHE A 179 2.06 10.78 8.03
C PHE A 179 0.79 10.64 7.17
N ASP A 180 -0.35 11.14 7.63
CA ASP A 180 -1.62 11.12 6.90
C ASP A 180 -1.50 11.83 5.54
N ARG A 181 -0.82 13.00 5.52
CA ARG A 181 -0.54 13.73 4.28
C ARG A 181 0.31 12.89 3.31
N ALA A 182 1.35 12.23 3.80
CA ALA A 182 2.21 11.38 2.97
C ALA A 182 1.41 10.21 2.34
N VAL A 183 0.59 9.52 3.16
CA VAL A 183 -0.29 8.45 2.69
C VAL A 183 -1.33 8.96 1.69
N ALA A 184 -1.89 10.16 1.92
CA ALA A 184 -2.89 10.77 1.04
C ALA A 184 -2.35 11.18 -0.35
N LEU A 185 -1.04 11.26 -0.52
CA LEU A 185 -0.42 11.54 -1.82
C LEU A 185 -0.34 10.30 -2.71
N ILE A 186 -0.23 9.10 -2.13
CA ILE A 186 -0.07 7.86 -2.89
C ILE A 186 -1.18 7.65 -3.92
N PRO A 187 -2.49 7.73 -3.58
CA PRO A 187 -3.57 7.55 -4.54
C PRO A 187 -3.70 8.69 -5.58
N LYS A 188 -2.98 9.80 -5.40
CA LYS A 188 -2.96 10.94 -6.34
C LYS A 188 -1.92 10.78 -7.44
N LEU A 189 -0.97 9.86 -7.25
CA LEU A 189 0.03 9.54 -8.25
C LEU A 189 -0.59 8.62 -9.31
N GLU A 190 -0.26 8.87 -10.56
CA GLU A 190 -0.56 7.91 -11.62
C GLU A 190 0.17 6.58 -11.34
N PRO A 191 -0.48 5.41 -11.53
CA PRO A 191 0.15 4.11 -11.26
C PRO A 191 1.52 3.94 -11.93
N ARG A 192 1.68 4.45 -13.15
CA ARG A 192 2.95 4.42 -13.90
C ARG A 192 4.04 5.30 -13.28
N GLU A 193 3.66 6.42 -12.67
CA GLU A 193 4.60 7.31 -11.97
C GLU A 193 5.07 6.66 -10.67
N LEU A 194 4.15 6.07 -9.92
CA LEU A 194 4.46 5.31 -8.72
C LEU A 194 5.38 4.12 -9.03
N GLU A 195 5.03 3.30 -10.03
CA GLU A 195 5.87 2.19 -10.49
C GLU A 195 7.29 2.66 -10.85
N ARG A 196 7.38 3.73 -11.64
CA ARG A 196 8.67 4.29 -12.04
C ARG A 196 9.46 4.79 -10.84
N GLY A 197 8.84 5.51 -9.93
CA GLY A 197 9.46 6.01 -8.71
C GLY A 197 10.02 4.88 -7.86
N MET A 198 9.21 3.86 -7.59
CA MET A 198 9.62 2.68 -6.81
C MET A 198 10.72 1.88 -7.49
N ARG A 199 10.65 1.70 -8.80
CA ARG A 199 11.71 1.01 -9.57
C ARG A 199 13.03 1.79 -9.52
N LEU A 200 13.00 3.12 -9.64
CA LEU A 200 14.20 3.94 -9.52
C LEU A 200 14.78 3.90 -8.11
N LEU A 201 13.93 3.99 -7.09
CA LEU A 201 14.35 3.86 -5.69
C LEU A 201 15.03 2.51 -5.44
N GLY A 202 14.47 1.41 -5.95
CA GLY A 202 15.06 0.08 -5.83
C GLY A 202 16.39 -0.12 -6.58
N GLN A 203 16.79 0.83 -7.44
CA GLN A 203 18.09 0.81 -8.12
C GLN A 203 19.16 1.66 -7.39
N VAL A 204 18.74 2.46 -6.41
CA VAL A 204 19.65 3.30 -5.62
C VAL A 204 20.13 2.50 -4.42
N PRO A 205 21.45 2.33 -4.21
CA PRO A 205 21.97 1.65 -3.04
C PRO A 205 21.53 2.35 -1.73
N ASP A 206 21.25 1.57 -0.68
CA ASP A 206 20.74 2.09 0.60
C ASP A 206 21.66 3.15 1.20
N ASP A 207 22.98 2.95 1.13
CA ASP A 207 23.96 3.91 1.62
C ASP A 207 23.93 5.25 0.85
N THR A 208 23.52 5.23 -0.41
CA THR A 208 23.33 6.46 -1.20
C THR A 208 22.05 7.18 -0.77
N VAL A 209 20.97 6.44 -0.50
CA VAL A 209 19.73 7.01 0.06
C VAL A 209 20.02 7.66 1.42
N LEU A 210 20.72 6.96 2.31
CA LEU A 210 21.08 7.46 3.63
C LEU A 210 21.96 8.73 3.54
N ARG A 211 22.95 8.74 2.64
CA ARG A 211 23.77 9.94 2.40
C ARG A 211 22.96 11.14 1.93
N LEU A 212 21.97 10.93 1.05
CA LEU A 212 21.07 11.99 0.61
C LEU A 212 20.20 12.51 1.75
N VAL A 213 19.66 11.62 2.59
CA VAL A 213 18.88 12.01 3.76
C VAL A 213 19.73 12.83 4.73
N HIS A 214 20.96 12.40 5.04
CA HIS A 214 21.88 13.14 5.90
C HIS A 214 22.28 14.49 5.29
N LEU A 215 22.51 14.55 3.98
CA LEU A 215 22.82 15.81 3.30
C LEU A 215 21.66 16.80 3.43
N LEU A 216 20.44 16.37 3.14
CA LEU A 216 19.25 17.21 3.25
C LEU A 216 18.99 17.65 4.70
N GLY A 217 19.16 16.73 5.67
CA GLY A 217 19.03 17.05 7.09
C GLY A 217 20.12 17.98 7.65
N GLY A 218 21.21 18.19 6.92
CA GLY A 218 22.26 19.16 7.27
C GLY A 218 22.08 20.54 6.66
N LEU A 219 21.11 20.72 5.75
CA LEU A 219 20.78 21.99 5.13
C LEU A 219 19.70 22.74 5.94
N PRO A 220 19.70 24.08 5.93
CA PRO A 220 18.57 24.86 6.43
C PRO A 220 17.27 24.50 5.72
N ASP A 221 16.15 24.46 6.45
CA ASP A 221 14.84 24.09 5.89
C ASP A 221 14.45 24.98 4.70
N ASP A 222 14.73 26.30 4.80
CA ASP A 222 14.42 27.25 3.73
C ASP A 222 15.17 26.93 2.43
N ASP A 223 16.45 26.54 2.52
CA ASP A 223 17.25 26.15 1.35
C ASP A 223 16.70 24.87 0.68
N VAL A 224 16.27 23.90 1.50
CA VAL A 224 15.64 22.67 1.00
C VAL A 224 14.31 22.97 0.31
N LEU A 225 13.46 23.80 0.91
CA LEU A 225 12.17 24.20 0.35
C LEU A 225 12.34 25.01 -0.95
N GLU A 226 13.31 25.93 -1.00
CA GLU A 226 13.63 26.67 -2.23
C GLU A 226 14.09 25.74 -3.35
N LEU A 227 14.95 24.76 -3.03
CA LEU A 227 15.39 23.74 -3.99
C LEU A 227 14.21 22.91 -4.53
N VAL A 228 13.33 22.44 -3.65
CA VAL A 228 12.12 21.67 -4.03
C VAL A 228 11.21 22.50 -4.92
N ASP A 229 10.95 23.76 -4.56
CA ASP A 229 10.12 24.68 -5.34
C ASP A 229 10.74 24.95 -6.73
N ALA A 230 12.04 25.23 -6.80
CA ALA A 230 12.76 25.42 -8.04
C ALA A 230 12.69 24.18 -8.96
N LEU A 231 12.87 22.98 -8.39
CA LEU A 231 12.77 21.73 -9.14
C LEU A 231 11.34 21.47 -9.63
N SER A 232 10.32 21.80 -8.83
CA SER A 232 8.91 21.58 -9.18
C SER A 232 8.46 22.42 -10.38
N ARG A 233 9.10 23.57 -10.61
CA ARG A 233 8.79 24.49 -11.74
C ARG A 233 9.53 24.13 -13.02
N LEU A 234 10.46 23.19 -13.01
CA LEU A 234 11.22 22.82 -14.20
C LEU A 234 10.35 22.07 -15.21
N SER A 235 10.38 22.49 -16.46
CA SER A 235 9.88 21.66 -17.55
C SER A 235 10.75 20.38 -17.70
N PRO A 236 10.22 19.28 -18.26
CA PRO A 236 11.00 18.05 -18.47
C PRO A 236 12.32 18.27 -19.23
N THR A 237 12.32 19.22 -20.18
CA THR A 237 13.51 19.57 -20.95
C THR A 237 14.53 20.35 -20.12
N ALA A 238 14.07 21.28 -19.29
CA ALA A 238 14.93 22.04 -18.38
C ALA A 238 15.50 21.13 -17.29
N ALA A 239 14.71 20.22 -16.74
CA ALA A 239 15.16 19.23 -15.77
C ALA A 239 16.29 18.36 -16.31
N ARG A 240 16.19 17.87 -17.57
CA ARG A 240 17.26 17.10 -18.21
C ARG A 240 18.54 17.90 -18.38
N ARG A 241 18.46 19.20 -18.73
CA ARG A 241 19.62 20.08 -18.84
C ARG A 241 20.25 20.32 -17.46
N ALA A 242 19.45 20.61 -16.45
CA ALA A 242 19.92 20.82 -15.08
C ALA A 242 20.65 19.58 -14.53
N THR A 243 20.11 18.37 -14.75
CA THR A 243 20.76 17.12 -14.34
C THR A 243 22.14 16.94 -15.00
N LYS A 244 22.26 17.25 -16.29
CA LYS A 244 23.55 17.18 -17.01
C LYS A 244 24.56 18.19 -16.46
N LEU A 245 24.13 19.41 -16.18
CA LEU A 245 24.99 20.45 -15.61
C LEU A 245 25.46 20.07 -14.20
N MET A 246 24.53 19.66 -13.33
CA MET A 246 24.86 19.25 -11.96
C MET A 246 25.81 18.04 -11.93
N SER A 247 25.60 17.04 -12.78
CA SER A 247 26.53 15.90 -12.84
C SER A 247 27.94 16.28 -13.34
N GLY A 248 28.05 17.33 -14.14
CA GLY A 248 29.34 17.93 -14.53
C GLY A 248 30.03 18.65 -13.37
N VAL A 249 29.31 19.51 -12.68
CA VAL A 249 29.81 20.27 -11.52
C VAL A 249 30.26 19.34 -10.39
N VAL A 250 29.42 18.37 -10.00
CA VAL A 250 29.74 17.39 -8.94
C VAL A 250 31.02 16.64 -9.25
N ARG A 251 31.24 16.19 -10.51
CA ARG A 251 32.50 15.54 -10.90
C ARG A 251 33.74 16.44 -10.78
N THR A 252 33.56 17.75 -10.90
CA THR A 252 34.64 18.71 -10.79
C THR A 252 34.98 19.06 -9.33
N VAL A 253 33.96 19.12 -8.47
CA VAL A 253 34.11 19.45 -7.04
C VAL A 253 34.54 18.22 -6.21
N SER A 254 34.29 17.00 -6.68
CA SER A 254 34.65 15.75 -5.99
C SER A 254 36.04 15.21 -6.35
N ARG A 255 36.82 15.97 -7.12
CA ARG A 255 38.24 15.75 -7.42
C ARG A 255 39.12 16.67 -6.59
#